data_a4672a5aa365e7886ad295c9b2f517bb
#
_entry.id   a4672a5aa365e7886ad295c9b2f517bb
#
_cell.length_a   1.000
_cell.length_b   1.000
_cell.length_c   1.000
_cell.angle_alpha   90.00
_cell.angle_beta   90.00
_cell.angle_gamma   90.00
#
_symmetry.space_group_name_H-M   'P 1'
#
loop_
_entity.id
_entity.type
_entity.pdbx_description
1 polymer ?
#
loop_
_entity_poly.entity_id
_entity_poly.type
_entity_poly.pdbx_seq_one_letter_code
_entity_poly.pdbx_strand_id
1 'polypeptide(L)'
;MTLDGKTANLSQKGAFIRTKHWRFLQAGDPAEFTFFLPPDFTGQDKIVGLQGAAVITRIEEENEGIGVEFIKNLKQFEPVVVAEVAGKARYKRFAYYLTTFEDLSWPEFFTAFPNGFLVEKSERFLDKNVMFQFLTDVVEDEHVLQQLQNGTVKTAVLNSRVIEIAKRKDITEPNMITIGRSPDNDIVVYNKLVSRRHAYLLLNHRKKKCSLIDIGSTNGTFLNGTKVTPHEEYQLAEADEISIGPETKVVYFSSKAFHSFLSELKSP
;
A
#
# COMPACT_ATOMS: atom_id res chain seq x y z
N MET A 1 -9.78 3.46 13.96
CA MET A 1 -8.92 2.37 14.46
C MET A 1 -8.80 1.32 13.38
N THR A 2 -7.59 0.89 13.02
CA THR A 2 -7.38 -0.19 12.04
C THR A 2 -6.95 -1.43 12.79
N LEU A 3 -7.64 -2.54 12.56
CA LEU A 3 -7.40 -3.81 13.24
C LEU A 3 -7.06 -4.88 12.21
N ASP A 4 -6.05 -5.67 12.51
CA ASP A 4 -5.72 -6.85 11.72
C ASP A 4 -6.42 -8.08 12.29
N GLY A 5 -6.90 -8.94 11.39
CA GLY A 5 -7.57 -10.18 11.75
C GLY A 5 -7.48 -11.22 10.63
N LYS A 6 -7.80 -12.46 10.97
CA LYS A 6 -7.93 -13.54 9.99
C LYS A 6 -9.40 -13.86 9.77
N THR A 7 -9.83 -13.87 8.51
CA THR A 7 -11.16 -14.33 8.16
C THR A 7 -11.25 -15.83 8.39
N ALA A 8 -12.12 -16.22 9.30
CA ALA A 8 -12.40 -17.64 9.58
C ALA A 8 -13.58 -18.18 8.75
N ASN A 9 -14.49 -17.30 8.36
CA ASN A 9 -15.64 -17.63 7.53
C ASN A 9 -16.03 -16.40 6.70
N LEU A 10 -16.38 -16.58 5.43
CA LEU A 10 -16.80 -15.53 4.51
C LEU A 10 -17.99 -16.00 3.68
N SER A 11 -19.01 -15.14 3.56
CA SER A 11 -20.20 -15.34 2.73
C SER A 11 -20.52 -14.06 1.96
N GLN A 12 -21.53 -14.10 1.10
CA GLN A 12 -22.01 -12.91 0.38
C GLN A 12 -22.60 -11.83 1.31
N LYS A 13 -23.01 -12.18 2.52
CA LYS A 13 -23.69 -11.27 3.45
C LYS A 13 -22.78 -10.75 4.55
N GLY A 14 -21.70 -11.45 4.86
CA GLY A 14 -20.85 -11.08 5.97
C GLY A 14 -19.68 -12.03 6.17
N ALA A 15 -18.91 -11.77 7.20
CA ALA A 15 -17.73 -12.55 7.56
C ALA A 15 -17.63 -12.73 9.07
N PHE A 16 -16.91 -13.79 9.48
CA PHE A 16 -16.39 -13.91 10.84
C PHE A 16 -14.88 -13.66 10.81
N ILE A 17 -14.43 -12.71 11.63
CA ILE A 17 -13.04 -12.24 11.65
C ILE A 17 -12.47 -12.53 13.03
N ARG A 18 -11.46 -13.39 13.11
CA ARG A 18 -10.67 -13.58 14.33
C ARG A 18 -9.69 -12.43 14.49
N THR A 19 -9.75 -11.73 15.63
CA THR A 19 -8.87 -10.59 15.95
C THR A 19 -8.65 -10.51 17.45
N LYS A 20 -7.42 -10.27 17.87
CA LYS A 20 -7.07 -10.06 19.29
C LYS A 20 -7.66 -8.77 19.88
N HIS A 21 -8.15 -7.90 19.01
CA HIS A 21 -8.66 -6.57 19.37
C HIS A 21 -10.19 -6.54 19.56
N TRP A 22 -10.87 -7.68 19.54
CA TRP A 22 -12.32 -7.78 19.68
C TRP A 22 -12.87 -7.08 20.94
N ARG A 23 -12.04 -6.98 22.02
CA ARG A 23 -12.41 -6.36 23.30
C ARG A 23 -12.66 -4.86 23.22
N PHE A 24 -12.19 -4.21 22.16
CA PHE A 24 -12.35 -2.77 21.95
C PHE A 24 -13.51 -2.43 21.01
N LEU A 25 -14.28 -3.43 20.58
CA LEU A 25 -15.32 -3.30 19.58
C LEU A 25 -16.69 -3.62 20.23
N GLN A 26 -17.75 -3.02 19.66
CA GLN A 26 -19.12 -3.24 20.11
C GLN A 26 -20.00 -3.67 18.94
N ALA A 27 -21.03 -4.46 19.22
CA ALA A 27 -22.06 -4.74 18.22
C ALA A 27 -22.81 -3.44 17.89
N GLY A 28 -23.00 -3.20 16.59
CA GLY A 28 -23.54 -1.94 16.07
C GLY A 28 -22.48 -0.98 15.54
N ASP A 29 -21.20 -1.17 15.88
CA ASP A 29 -20.14 -0.30 15.38
C ASP A 29 -19.99 -0.43 13.86
N PRO A 30 -19.86 0.70 13.14
CA PRO A 30 -19.52 0.68 11.73
C PRO A 30 -18.06 0.29 11.54
N ALA A 31 -17.79 -0.53 10.53
CA ALA A 31 -16.46 -0.98 10.18
C ALA A 31 -16.22 -0.86 8.68
N GLU A 32 -15.04 -0.42 8.30
CA GLU A 32 -14.51 -0.61 6.94
C GLU A 32 -13.54 -1.78 6.95
N PHE A 33 -13.60 -2.62 5.93
CA PHE A 33 -12.74 -3.79 5.85
C PHE A 33 -12.08 -3.91 4.48
N THR A 34 -10.96 -4.62 4.49
CA THR A 34 -10.28 -5.08 3.28
C THR A 34 -9.87 -6.53 3.49
N PHE A 35 -10.40 -7.42 2.66
CA PHE A 35 -10.00 -8.82 2.65
C PHE A 35 -9.07 -9.11 1.49
N PHE A 36 -8.13 -10.02 1.71
CA PHE A 36 -7.28 -10.60 0.70
C PHE A 36 -7.61 -12.08 0.59
N LEU A 37 -8.19 -12.44 -0.53
CA LEU A 37 -8.59 -13.80 -0.81
C LEU A 37 -7.53 -14.48 -1.68
N PRO A 38 -6.88 -15.53 -1.19
CA PRO A 38 -5.87 -16.24 -1.94
C PRO A 38 -6.47 -17.01 -3.12
N PRO A 39 -5.65 -17.41 -4.12
CA PRO A 39 -6.06 -18.19 -5.28
C PRO A 39 -6.90 -19.42 -4.93
N ASP A 40 -6.48 -20.16 -3.92
CA ASP A 40 -7.16 -21.40 -3.49
C ASP A 40 -8.60 -21.16 -3.01
N PHE A 41 -8.90 -19.95 -2.55
CA PHE A 41 -10.23 -19.59 -2.09
C PHE A 41 -11.14 -19.09 -3.21
N THR A 42 -10.57 -18.36 -4.18
CA THR A 42 -11.33 -17.70 -5.26
C THR A 42 -11.45 -18.56 -6.51
N GLY A 43 -10.64 -19.61 -6.64
CA GLY A 43 -10.47 -20.36 -7.88
C GLY A 43 -9.82 -19.54 -9.03
N GLN A 44 -9.31 -18.36 -8.73
CA GLN A 44 -8.58 -17.52 -9.68
C GLN A 44 -7.08 -17.75 -9.53
N ASP A 45 -6.30 -17.41 -10.54
CA ASP A 45 -4.84 -17.53 -10.53
C ASP A 45 -4.11 -16.38 -9.78
N LYS A 46 -4.87 -15.55 -9.04
CA LYS A 46 -4.39 -14.34 -8.38
C LYS A 46 -5.07 -14.11 -7.03
N ILE A 47 -4.43 -13.31 -6.19
CA ILE A 47 -5.07 -12.79 -4.97
C ILE A 47 -6.12 -11.75 -5.37
N VAL A 48 -7.31 -11.88 -4.80
CA VAL A 48 -8.41 -10.94 -4.98
C VAL A 48 -8.56 -10.10 -3.72
N GLY A 49 -8.49 -8.79 -3.88
CA GLY A 49 -8.83 -7.85 -2.82
C GLY A 49 -10.34 -7.55 -2.82
N LEU A 50 -10.97 -7.60 -1.65
CA LEU A 50 -12.34 -7.13 -1.42
C LEU A 50 -12.32 -6.01 -0.39
N GLN A 51 -12.93 -4.88 -0.72
CA GLN A 51 -13.07 -3.75 0.18
C GLN A 51 -14.53 -3.33 0.29
N GLY A 52 -14.96 -2.95 1.50
CA GLY A 52 -16.31 -2.47 1.70
C GLY A 52 -16.57 -1.99 3.13
N ALA A 53 -17.80 -1.56 3.35
CA ALA A 53 -18.32 -1.20 4.67
C ALA A 53 -19.14 -2.34 5.27
N ALA A 54 -19.09 -2.47 6.57
CA ALA A 54 -19.85 -3.45 7.35
C ALA A 54 -20.30 -2.87 8.68
N VAL A 55 -21.20 -3.57 9.33
CA VAL A 55 -21.55 -3.36 10.75
C VAL A 55 -21.13 -4.60 11.53
N ILE A 56 -20.56 -4.39 12.70
CA ILE A 56 -20.29 -5.47 13.64
C ILE A 56 -21.63 -5.95 14.19
N THR A 57 -21.98 -7.20 13.93
CA THR A 57 -23.27 -7.75 14.36
C THR A 57 -23.17 -8.52 15.66
N ARG A 58 -22.01 -9.09 15.97
CA ARG A 58 -21.77 -9.86 17.20
C ARG A 58 -20.29 -9.91 17.56
N ILE A 59 -20.05 -10.11 18.83
CA ILE A 59 -18.74 -10.39 19.41
C ILE A 59 -18.77 -11.78 19.99
N GLU A 60 -17.81 -12.62 19.67
CA GLU A 60 -17.67 -13.98 20.18
C GLU A 60 -16.36 -14.11 20.95
N GLU A 61 -16.46 -14.03 22.28
CA GLU A 61 -15.28 -14.09 23.17
C GLU A 61 -14.57 -15.43 23.11
N GLU A 62 -15.33 -16.53 23.06
CA GLU A 62 -14.80 -17.90 22.98
C GLU A 62 -13.97 -18.14 21.71
N ASN A 63 -14.34 -17.49 20.63
CA ASN A 63 -13.68 -17.62 19.32
C ASN A 63 -12.71 -16.46 19.03
N GLU A 64 -12.49 -15.56 19.98
CA GLU A 64 -11.65 -14.37 19.86
C GLU A 64 -11.91 -13.59 18.56
N GLY A 65 -13.17 -13.27 18.28
CA GLY A 65 -13.53 -12.65 17.00
C GLY A 65 -14.83 -11.90 16.98
N ILE A 66 -15.12 -11.35 15.81
CA ILE A 66 -16.31 -10.56 15.53
C ILE A 66 -17.05 -11.09 14.30
N GLY A 67 -18.36 -11.11 14.35
CA GLY A 67 -19.21 -11.26 13.16
C GLY A 67 -19.51 -9.88 12.57
N VAL A 68 -19.35 -9.75 11.25
CA VAL A 68 -19.68 -8.52 10.52
C VAL A 68 -20.67 -8.80 9.41
N GLU A 69 -21.61 -7.88 9.19
CA GLU A 69 -22.53 -7.88 8.07
C GLU A 69 -22.17 -6.76 7.08
N PHE A 70 -22.09 -7.10 5.78
CA PHE A 70 -21.72 -6.14 4.75
C PHE A 70 -22.86 -5.19 4.40
N ILE A 71 -22.58 -3.88 4.40
CA ILE A 71 -23.64 -2.86 4.22
C ILE A 71 -23.99 -2.63 2.76
N LYS A 72 -23.16 -2.86 1.80
CA LYS A 72 -23.40 -2.85 0.33
C LYS A 72 -22.09 -2.82 -0.48
N ASN A 73 -22.19 -3.27 -1.75
CA ASN A 73 -21.20 -3.10 -2.83
C ASN A 73 -19.75 -3.34 -2.42
N LEU A 74 -19.40 -4.62 -2.25
CA LEU A 74 -18.02 -5.02 -2.15
C LEU A 74 -17.30 -4.58 -3.44
N LYS A 75 -16.28 -3.75 -3.31
CA LYS A 75 -15.38 -3.43 -4.41
C LYS A 75 -14.31 -4.50 -4.50
N GLN A 76 -14.24 -5.16 -5.64
CA GLN A 76 -13.14 -6.05 -5.96
C GLN A 76 -11.99 -5.24 -6.55
N PHE A 77 -10.76 -5.53 -6.13
CA PHE A 77 -9.56 -4.93 -6.69
C PHE A 77 -8.43 -5.96 -6.75
N GLU A 78 -7.46 -5.71 -7.61
CA GLU A 78 -6.25 -6.51 -7.68
C GLU A 78 -5.16 -5.85 -6.83
N PRO A 79 -4.75 -6.49 -5.73
CA PRO A 79 -3.76 -5.91 -4.86
C PRO A 79 -2.36 -5.91 -5.48
N VAL A 80 -1.60 -4.83 -5.29
CA VAL A 80 -0.15 -4.90 -5.36
C VAL A 80 0.32 -5.67 -4.14
N VAL A 81 0.88 -6.84 -4.34
CA VAL A 81 1.35 -7.69 -3.23
C VAL A 81 2.85 -7.84 -3.32
N VAL A 82 3.53 -7.48 -2.26
CA VAL A 82 4.92 -7.87 -2.08
C VAL A 82 4.94 -9.32 -1.61
N ALA A 83 5.66 -10.15 -2.33
CA ALA A 83 5.72 -11.58 -2.05
C ALA A 83 6.17 -11.84 -0.60
N GLU A 84 5.52 -12.81 0.02
CA GLU A 84 5.90 -13.28 1.35
C GLU A 84 7.35 -13.78 1.37
N VAL A 85 8.12 -13.29 2.33
CA VAL A 85 9.36 -13.92 2.75
C VAL A 85 9.09 -14.55 4.10
N ALA A 86 9.19 -15.86 4.15
CA ALA A 86 9.02 -16.65 5.38
C ALA A 86 7.68 -16.38 6.11
N GLY A 87 6.56 -16.30 5.38
CA GLY A 87 5.22 -16.19 5.96
C GLY A 87 4.81 -14.80 6.47
N LYS A 88 5.55 -13.75 6.13
CA LYS A 88 5.17 -12.37 6.49
C LYS A 88 4.97 -11.53 5.23
N ALA A 89 3.76 -11.01 5.02
CA ALA A 89 3.48 -10.03 3.98
C ALA A 89 4.32 -8.76 4.23
N ARG A 90 5.04 -8.29 3.18
CA ARG A 90 5.92 -7.12 3.28
C ARG A 90 5.20 -5.78 3.07
N TYR A 91 3.91 -5.79 2.88
CA TYR A 91 3.17 -4.54 2.84
C TYR A 91 2.49 -4.31 4.19
N LYS A 92 2.45 -3.06 4.59
CA LYS A 92 1.72 -2.57 5.75
C LYS A 92 0.77 -1.48 5.26
N ARG A 93 -0.26 -1.19 6.05
CA ARG A 93 -1.06 0.00 5.79
C ARG A 93 -0.32 1.24 6.29
N PHE A 94 -0.63 2.38 5.72
CA PHE A 94 -0.06 3.65 6.15
C PHE A 94 -0.27 3.88 7.66
N ALA A 95 -1.46 3.54 8.17
CA ALA A 95 -1.77 3.61 9.59
C ALA A 95 -0.79 2.81 10.47
N TYR A 96 -0.26 1.68 10.01
CA TYR A 96 0.73 0.91 10.75
C TYR A 96 2.02 1.72 10.96
N TYR A 97 2.50 2.40 9.93
CA TYR A 97 3.72 3.22 10.05
C TYR A 97 3.48 4.41 10.97
N LEU A 98 2.29 5.02 10.88
CA LEU A 98 1.92 6.15 11.73
C LEU A 98 1.91 5.78 13.22
N THR A 99 1.41 4.59 13.58
CA THR A 99 1.29 4.17 14.99
C THR A 99 2.54 3.46 15.53
N THR A 100 3.34 2.82 14.67
CA THR A 100 4.48 2.01 15.11
C THR A 100 5.78 2.80 15.13
N PHE A 101 5.94 3.77 14.23
CA PHE A 101 7.19 4.50 14.04
C PHE A 101 7.05 6.00 14.27
N GLU A 102 5.95 6.38 14.92
CA GLU A 102 5.63 7.78 15.14
C GLU A 102 6.65 8.53 16.00
N ASP A 103 7.30 7.84 16.94
CA ASP A 103 8.25 8.43 17.88
C ASP A 103 9.71 8.29 17.42
N LEU A 104 9.95 7.65 16.26
CA LEU A 104 11.30 7.52 15.74
C LEU A 104 11.81 8.87 15.23
N SER A 105 12.99 9.25 15.67
CA SER A 105 13.74 10.34 15.04
C SER A 105 14.08 10.00 13.60
N TRP A 106 14.31 11.03 12.78
CA TRP A 106 14.69 10.83 11.38
C TRP A 106 15.87 9.87 11.18
N PRO A 107 16.99 9.93 11.94
CA PRO A 107 18.11 9.00 11.78
C PRO A 107 17.71 7.54 12.04
N GLU A 108 16.87 7.30 13.05
CA GLU A 108 16.38 5.95 13.38
C GLU A 108 15.44 5.42 12.30
N PHE A 109 14.52 6.25 11.84
CA PHE A 109 13.62 5.91 10.74
C PHE A 109 14.39 5.58 9.46
N PHE A 110 15.38 6.40 9.09
CA PHE A 110 16.23 6.16 7.92
C PHE A 110 17.06 4.88 8.06
N THR A 111 17.52 4.54 9.25
CA THR A 111 18.23 3.29 9.50
C THR A 111 17.33 2.08 9.29
N ALA A 112 16.06 2.17 9.70
CA ALA A 112 15.08 1.11 9.51
C ALA A 112 14.62 0.99 8.04
N PHE A 113 14.49 2.11 7.33
CA PHE A 113 13.90 2.18 5.98
C PHE A 113 14.77 3.03 5.01
N PRO A 114 15.94 2.56 4.61
CA PRO A 114 16.90 3.38 3.86
C PRO A 114 16.50 3.68 2.41
N ASN A 115 15.61 2.89 1.81
CA ASN A 115 15.37 2.92 0.36
C ASN A 115 14.07 3.61 -0.05
N GLY A 116 13.20 3.96 0.92
CA GLY A 116 11.91 4.56 0.64
C GLY A 116 10.77 3.56 0.43
N PHE A 117 9.66 4.04 -0.12
CA PHE A 117 8.39 3.34 -0.16
C PHE A 117 7.66 3.56 -1.48
N LEU A 118 6.85 2.57 -1.85
CA LEU A 118 5.78 2.71 -2.83
C LEU A 118 4.44 2.63 -2.10
N VAL A 119 3.58 3.61 -2.33
CA VAL A 119 2.24 3.66 -1.75
C VAL A 119 1.22 3.39 -2.83
N GLU A 120 0.35 2.38 -2.64
CA GLU A 120 -0.68 2.04 -3.61
C GLU A 120 -1.67 3.19 -3.77
N LYS A 121 -1.89 3.63 -5.02
CA LYS A 121 -2.83 4.69 -5.33
C LYS A 121 -4.24 4.11 -5.44
N SER A 122 -5.12 4.47 -4.52
CA SER A 122 -6.56 4.23 -4.65
C SER A 122 -7.23 5.37 -5.41
N GLU A 123 -8.46 5.15 -5.94
CA GLU A 123 -9.27 6.20 -6.59
C GLU A 123 -9.52 7.44 -5.70
N ARG A 124 -9.38 7.28 -4.39
CA ARG A 124 -9.54 8.34 -3.38
C ARG A 124 -8.20 8.88 -2.86
N PHE A 125 -7.10 8.41 -3.45
CA PHE A 125 -5.78 8.89 -3.07
C PHE A 125 -5.60 10.33 -3.57
N LEU A 126 -4.92 11.13 -2.77
CA LEU A 126 -4.69 12.54 -3.06
C LEU A 126 -4.15 12.79 -4.48
N ASP A 127 -4.64 13.83 -5.12
CA ASP A 127 -4.03 14.37 -6.33
C ASP A 127 -2.53 14.63 -6.10
N LYS A 128 -1.72 14.50 -7.15
CA LYS A 128 -0.27 14.75 -7.10
C LYS A 128 0.04 16.15 -6.55
N ASN A 129 -0.76 17.16 -6.88
CA ASN A 129 -0.56 18.52 -6.41
C ASN A 129 -0.79 18.65 -4.91
N VAL A 130 -1.84 18.00 -4.39
CA VAL A 130 -2.13 17.95 -2.95
C VAL A 130 -1.01 17.24 -2.22
N MET A 131 -0.53 16.12 -2.75
CA MET A 131 0.57 15.36 -2.17
C MET A 131 1.89 16.14 -2.20
N PHE A 132 2.17 16.86 -3.29
CA PHE A 132 3.36 17.69 -3.44
C PHE A 132 3.35 18.87 -2.46
N GLN A 133 2.20 19.49 -2.23
CA GLN A 133 2.05 20.57 -1.24
C GLN A 133 2.37 20.09 0.18
N PHE A 134 1.94 18.87 0.55
CA PHE A 134 2.34 18.27 1.81
C PHE A 134 3.84 18.08 1.98
N LEU A 135 4.53 17.70 0.89
CA LEU A 135 5.95 17.37 0.92
C LEU A 135 6.85 18.62 0.92
N THR A 136 6.31 19.78 0.57
CA THR A 136 7.08 21.02 0.37
C THR A 136 6.87 22.09 1.45
N ASP A 137 6.14 21.81 2.52
CA ASP A 137 5.77 22.77 3.59
C ASP A 137 5.01 24.03 3.09
N VAL A 138 4.48 24.00 1.88
CA VAL A 138 3.76 25.12 1.26
C VAL A 138 2.28 24.74 1.10
N VAL A 139 1.56 24.54 2.20
CA VAL A 139 0.09 24.44 2.16
C VAL A 139 -0.49 25.83 2.39
N GLU A 140 -0.48 26.68 1.38
CA GLU A 140 -1.13 28.00 1.38
C GLU A 140 -2.58 27.92 0.90
N ASP A 141 -3.05 26.77 0.38
CA ASP A 141 -4.38 26.62 -0.19
C ASP A 141 -5.39 26.10 0.85
N GLU A 142 -6.27 26.99 1.31
CA GLU A 142 -7.37 26.66 2.25
C GLU A 142 -8.26 25.50 1.77
N HIS A 143 -8.40 25.30 0.45
CA HIS A 143 -9.21 24.23 -0.12
C HIS A 143 -8.55 22.86 0.10
N VAL A 144 -7.23 22.80 0.02
CA VAL A 144 -6.44 21.61 0.31
C VAL A 144 -6.51 21.26 1.79
N LEU A 145 -6.36 22.25 2.66
CA LEU A 145 -6.51 22.06 4.11
C LEU A 145 -7.91 21.54 4.47
N GLN A 146 -8.97 22.06 3.84
CA GLN A 146 -10.34 21.55 4.05
C GLN A 146 -10.52 20.12 3.54
N GLN A 147 -9.92 19.72 2.41
CA GLN A 147 -9.98 18.35 1.92
C GLN A 147 -9.28 17.37 2.85
N LEU A 148 -8.23 17.79 3.54
CA LEU A 148 -7.49 16.98 4.50
C LEU A 148 -8.19 16.86 5.86
N GLN A 149 -8.85 17.92 6.28
CA GLN A 149 -9.71 17.93 7.47
C GLN A 149 -10.98 17.10 7.26
N ASN A 150 -11.39 16.90 5.99
CA ASN A 150 -12.45 15.96 5.66
C ASN A 150 -11.96 14.53 5.93
N GLY A 151 -12.43 13.92 7.00
CA GLY A 151 -12.05 12.58 7.47
C GLY A 151 -11.99 11.47 6.40
N THR A 152 -12.64 11.69 5.25
CA THR A 152 -12.65 10.79 4.10
C THR A 152 -11.28 10.65 3.43
N VAL A 153 -10.53 11.74 3.27
CA VAL A 153 -9.19 11.72 2.63
C VAL A 153 -8.17 11.13 3.59
N LYS A 154 -8.19 11.56 4.85
CA LYS A 154 -7.32 11.01 5.90
C LYS A 154 -7.53 9.50 6.03
N THR A 155 -8.77 9.04 6.02
CA THR A 155 -9.10 7.61 6.06
C THR A 155 -8.62 6.86 4.82
N ALA A 156 -8.73 7.42 3.61
CA ALA A 156 -8.25 6.81 2.39
C ALA A 156 -6.73 6.63 2.40
N VAL A 157 -5.99 7.65 2.83
CA VAL A 157 -4.53 7.60 2.98
C VAL A 157 -4.11 6.56 4.01
N LEU A 158 -4.72 6.58 5.19
CA LEU A 158 -4.39 5.64 6.28
C LEU A 158 -4.64 4.16 5.89
N ASN A 159 -5.59 3.92 5.01
CA ASN A 159 -5.90 2.59 4.51
C ASN A 159 -5.07 2.18 3.28
N SER A 160 -4.33 3.09 2.67
CA SER A 160 -3.46 2.76 1.54
C SER A 160 -2.38 1.78 1.93
N ARG A 161 -2.03 0.89 1.02
CA ARG A 161 -0.94 -0.04 1.23
C ARG A 161 0.38 0.63 0.95
N VAL A 162 1.32 0.32 1.81
CA VAL A 162 2.68 0.79 1.75
C VAL A 162 3.58 -0.40 1.51
N ILE A 163 4.37 -0.32 0.45
CA ILE A 163 5.35 -1.32 0.05
C ILE A 163 6.72 -0.73 0.36
N GLU A 164 7.42 -1.34 1.29
CA GLU A 164 8.81 -0.99 1.58
C GLU A 164 9.71 -1.40 0.40
N ILE A 165 10.52 -0.48 -0.10
CA ILE A 165 11.51 -0.77 -1.15
C ILE A 165 12.69 -1.49 -0.53
N ALA A 166 12.67 -2.82 -0.60
CA ALA A 166 13.71 -3.67 -0.01
C ALA A 166 13.97 -4.91 -0.85
N LYS A 167 15.24 -5.34 -0.85
CA LYS A 167 15.66 -6.59 -1.49
C LYS A 167 15.10 -7.79 -0.74
N ARG A 168 14.60 -8.78 -1.48
CA ARG A 168 13.92 -9.93 -0.89
C ARG A 168 14.86 -11.03 -0.41
N LYS A 169 15.73 -11.53 -1.24
CA LYS A 169 16.55 -12.71 -0.91
C LYS A 169 17.94 -12.72 -1.49
N ASP A 170 18.17 -12.15 -2.65
CA ASP A 170 19.40 -12.35 -3.37
C ASP A 170 20.33 -11.15 -3.24
N ILE A 171 21.61 -11.46 -3.01
CA ILE A 171 22.63 -10.47 -2.71
C ILE A 171 23.42 -10.11 -3.98
N THR A 172 23.19 -10.82 -5.11
CA THR A 172 23.97 -10.64 -6.34
C THR A 172 23.86 -9.24 -6.91
N GLU A 173 22.70 -8.58 -6.74
CA GLU A 173 22.49 -7.19 -7.18
C GLU A 173 21.73 -6.41 -6.10
N PRO A 174 22.41 -6.00 -5.03
CA PRO A 174 21.75 -5.44 -3.84
C PRO A 174 21.03 -4.13 -4.10
N ASN A 175 21.41 -3.41 -5.15
CA ASN A 175 20.85 -2.10 -5.52
C ASN A 175 19.67 -2.20 -6.50
N MET A 176 19.36 -3.39 -7.02
CA MET A 176 18.28 -3.59 -7.98
C MET A 176 17.09 -4.28 -7.30
N ILE A 177 15.96 -3.59 -7.22
CA ILE A 177 14.70 -4.10 -6.67
C ILE A 177 13.78 -4.45 -7.82
N THR A 178 13.56 -5.73 -8.07
CA THR A 178 12.78 -6.23 -9.20
C THR A 178 11.28 -6.16 -8.95
N ILE A 179 10.51 -5.83 -10.00
CA ILE A 179 9.06 -5.70 -9.99
C ILE A 179 8.45 -6.55 -11.10
N GLY A 180 7.42 -7.31 -10.79
CA GLY A 180 6.70 -8.10 -11.79
C GLY A 180 5.73 -9.10 -11.17
N ARG A 181 5.00 -9.85 -12.02
CA ARG A 181 4.00 -10.81 -11.52
C ARG A 181 4.58 -12.17 -11.07
N SER A 182 5.83 -12.48 -11.44
CA SER A 182 6.47 -13.72 -10.97
C SER A 182 6.81 -13.60 -9.48
N PRO A 183 6.63 -14.69 -8.70
CA PRO A 183 7.01 -14.74 -7.28
C PRO A 183 8.50 -14.50 -7.00
N ASP A 184 9.35 -14.57 -8.03
CA ASP A 184 10.80 -14.36 -7.91
C ASP A 184 11.18 -12.90 -7.77
N ASN A 185 10.25 -11.97 -8.06
CA ASN A 185 10.53 -10.53 -7.92
C ASN A 185 10.56 -10.11 -6.45
N ASP A 186 11.27 -9.03 -6.17
CA ASP A 186 11.28 -8.41 -4.84
C ASP A 186 9.92 -7.79 -4.52
N ILE A 187 9.29 -7.14 -5.52
CA ILE A 187 7.93 -6.60 -5.47
C ILE A 187 7.07 -7.41 -6.46
N VAL A 188 6.14 -8.19 -5.92
CA VAL A 188 5.24 -9.02 -6.74
C VAL A 188 3.91 -8.32 -6.93
N VAL A 189 3.55 -8.12 -8.21
CA VAL A 189 2.28 -7.54 -8.63
C VAL A 189 1.42 -8.63 -9.25
N TYR A 190 0.44 -9.14 -8.52
CA TYR A 190 -0.47 -10.18 -9.00
C TYR A 190 -1.54 -9.60 -9.94
N ASN A 191 -1.09 -9.23 -11.14
CA ASN A 191 -1.97 -8.77 -12.22
C ASN A 191 -1.50 -9.39 -13.52
N LYS A 192 -2.42 -10.02 -14.27
CA LYS A 192 -2.11 -10.68 -15.57
C LYS A 192 -1.58 -9.71 -16.63
N LEU A 193 -1.89 -8.43 -16.51
CA LEU A 193 -1.41 -7.36 -17.39
C LEU A 193 0.03 -6.91 -17.05
N VAL A 194 0.58 -7.40 -15.94
CA VAL A 194 1.97 -7.17 -15.56
C VAL A 194 2.84 -8.33 -16.05
N SER A 195 3.98 -8.03 -16.67
CA SER A 195 4.94 -9.04 -17.14
C SER A 195 5.55 -9.82 -15.97
N ARG A 196 5.99 -11.07 -16.20
CA ARG A 196 6.66 -11.89 -15.18
C ARG A 196 7.82 -11.15 -14.52
N ARG A 197 8.68 -10.56 -15.32
CA ARG A 197 9.63 -9.51 -14.96
C ARG A 197 9.19 -8.27 -15.74
N HIS A 198 8.92 -7.17 -15.08
CA HIS A 198 8.31 -6.00 -15.69
C HIS A 198 9.23 -4.79 -15.69
N ALA A 199 9.71 -4.44 -14.52
CA ALA A 199 10.58 -3.31 -14.27
C ALA A 199 11.49 -3.59 -13.07
N TYR A 200 12.41 -2.69 -12.79
CA TYR A 200 13.12 -2.65 -11.53
C TYR A 200 13.38 -1.22 -11.07
N LEU A 201 13.58 -1.07 -9.77
CA LEU A 201 14.09 0.14 -9.18
C LEU A 201 15.59 -0.02 -8.96
N LEU A 202 16.36 0.99 -9.39
CA LEU A 202 17.80 1.06 -9.17
C LEU A 202 18.09 2.04 -8.04
N LEU A 203 18.69 1.54 -6.97
CA LEU A 203 19.03 2.33 -5.79
C LEU A 203 20.44 2.87 -5.89
N ASN A 204 20.59 4.18 -5.71
CA ASN A 204 21.91 4.83 -5.58
C ASN A 204 22.07 5.33 -4.15
N HIS A 205 22.59 4.49 -3.27
CA HIS A 205 22.77 4.82 -1.85
C HIS A 205 23.69 6.00 -1.60
N ARG A 206 24.72 6.21 -2.45
CA ARG A 206 25.63 7.37 -2.32
C ARG A 206 24.93 8.69 -2.59
N LYS A 207 24.05 8.72 -3.58
CA LYS A 207 23.30 9.92 -3.98
C LYS A 207 21.92 9.98 -3.28
N LYS A 208 21.53 8.96 -2.53
CA LYS A 208 20.19 8.80 -1.95
C LYS A 208 19.08 8.95 -3.00
N LYS A 209 19.25 8.33 -4.16
CA LYS A 209 18.36 8.41 -5.30
C LYS A 209 17.84 7.03 -5.66
N CYS A 210 16.64 7.01 -6.23
CA CYS A 210 16.00 5.83 -6.79
C CYS A 210 15.63 6.13 -8.25
N SER A 211 15.84 5.18 -9.13
CA SER A 211 15.47 5.29 -10.54
C SER A 211 14.61 4.11 -10.96
N LEU A 212 13.72 4.33 -11.92
CA LEU A 212 12.82 3.33 -12.50
C LEU A 212 13.34 2.94 -13.90
N ILE A 213 13.36 1.63 -14.19
CA ILE A 213 13.74 1.09 -15.50
C ILE A 213 12.72 0.01 -15.89
N ASP A 214 12.08 0.17 -17.03
CA ASP A 214 11.27 -0.88 -17.69
C ASP A 214 12.20 -1.82 -18.44
N ILE A 215 11.98 -3.14 -18.35
CA ILE A 215 12.85 -4.14 -18.99
C ILE A 215 12.26 -4.74 -20.27
N GLY A 216 11.43 -3.98 -20.98
CA GLY A 216 10.72 -4.44 -22.17
C GLY A 216 9.41 -5.13 -21.81
N SER A 217 8.67 -4.57 -20.86
CA SER A 217 7.38 -5.11 -20.45
C SER A 217 6.33 -5.07 -21.55
N THR A 218 5.40 -6.03 -21.57
CA THR A 218 4.39 -6.18 -22.63
C THR A 218 3.45 -4.96 -22.71
N ASN A 219 2.97 -4.48 -21.57
CA ASN A 219 2.02 -3.38 -21.50
C ASN A 219 2.64 -2.03 -21.11
N GLY A 220 3.96 -2.03 -20.87
CA GLY A 220 4.73 -0.83 -20.56
C GLY A 220 4.60 -0.39 -19.10
N THR A 221 5.56 0.43 -18.72
CA THR A 221 5.59 1.18 -17.46
C THR A 221 5.35 2.66 -17.79
N PHE A 222 4.68 3.37 -16.88
CA PHE A 222 4.41 4.80 -17.07
C PHE A 222 4.87 5.55 -15.84
N LEU A 223 5.47 6.72 -16.07
CA LEU A 223 5.86 7.66 -15.03
C LEU A 223 5.05 8.94 -15.21
N ASN A 224 4.24 9.29 -14.22
CA ASN A 224 3.33 10.45 -14.27
C ASN A 224 2.44 10.48 -15.53
N GLY A 225 1.95 9.31 -15.93
CA GLY A 225 1.10 9.15 -17.12
C GLY A 225 1.87 9.06 -18.45
N THR A 226 3.18 9.33 -18.48
CA THR A 226 4.01 9.22 -19.69
C THR A 226 4.67 7.86 -19.74
N LYS A 227 4.55 7.16 -20.87
CA LYS A 227 5.20 5.86 -21.07
C LYS A 227 6.71 6.01 -21.07
N VAL A 228 7.40 5.21 -20.27
CA VAL A 228 8.86 5.19 -20.23
C VAL A 228 9.42 4.35 -21.37
N THR A 229 10.57 4.74 -21.91
CA THR A 229 11.32 3.96 -22.91
C THR A 229 11.94 2.75 -22.22
N PRO A 230 11.77 1.53 -22.73
CA PRO A 230 12.40 0.36 -22.16
C PRO A 230 13.94 0.49 -22.10
N HIS A 231 14.52 0.00 -21.01
CA HIS A 231 15.96 0.01 -20.73
C HIS A 231 16.59 1.39 -20.49
N GLU A 232 15.80 2.45 -20.47
CA GLU A 232 16.25 3.78 -20.06
C GLU A 232 16.02 4.01 -18.57
N GLU A 233 16.92 4.79 -17.95
CA GLU A 233 16.86 5.11 -16.53
C GLU A 233 16.09 6.42 -16.30
N TYR A 234 15.02 6.35 -15.50
CA TYR A 234 14.20 7.50 -15.11
C TYR A 234 14.35 7.74 -13.61
N GLN A 235 15.03 8.82 -13.24
CA GLN A 235 15.19 9.19 -11.84
C GLN A 235 13.84 9.58 -11.24
N LEU A 236 13.47 8.95 -10.12
CA LEU A 236 12.23 9.25 -9.41
C LEU A 236 12.38 10.50 -8.55
N ALA A 237 11.32 11.31 -8.57
CA ALA A 237 11.09 12.43 -7.67
C ALA A 237 10.00 12.07 -6.65
N GLU A 238 9.90 12.85 -5.59
CA GLU A 238 8.84 12.66 -4.58
C GLU A 238 7.47 12.80 -5.21
N ALA A 239 6.56 11.97 -4.75
CA ALA A 239 5.18 11.85 -5.24
C ALA A 239 5.04 11.46 -6.72
N ASP A 240 6.09 10.93 -7.36
CA ASP A 240 5.95 10.37 -8.70
C ASP A 240 4.99 9.19 -8.74
N GLU A 241 4.01 9.24 -9.64
CA GLU A 241 3.11 8.13 -9.93
C GLU A 241 3.76 7.16 -10.91
N ILE A 242 3.87 5.91 -10.51
CA ILE A 242 4.36 4.82 -11.35
C ILE A 242 3.17 3.92 -11.68
N SER A 243 2.87 3.75 -12.97
CA SER A 243 1.92 2.73 -13.42
C SER A 243 2.67 1.51 -13.96
N ILE A 244 2.44 0.36 -13.36
CA ILE A 244 3.04 -0.93 -13.76
C ILE A 244 1.98 -1.66 -14.58
N GLY A 245 2.09 -1.53 -15.91
CA GLY A 245 0.97 -1.82 -16.78
C GLY A 245 -0.20 -0.83 -16.61
N PRO A 246 -1.39 -1.10 -17.21
CA PRO A 246 -2.47 -0.11 -17.28
C PRO A 246 -3.23 0.10 -15.95
N GLU A 247 -3.21 -0.86 -15.03
CA GLU A 247 -4.13 -0.87 -13.89
C GLU A 247 -3.45 -0.69 -12.53
N THR A 248 -2.17 -1.02 -12.42
CA THR A 248 -1.47 -0.99 -11.14
C THR A 248 -0.75 0.34 -10.97
N LYS A 249 -1.19 1.15 -10.02
CA LYS A 249 -0.63 2.48 -9.76
C LYS A 249 -0.09 2.58 -8.35
N VAL A 250 1.13 3.06 -8.23
CA VAL A 250 1.81 3.34 -6.96
C VAL A 250 2.45 4.71 -6.99
N VAL A 251 2.63 5.32 -5.84
CA VAL A 251 3.30 6.60 -5.68
C VAL A 251 4.61 6.39 -4.91
N TYR A 252 5.68 6.95 -5.42
CA TYR A 252 7.00 6.86 -4.82
C TYR A 252 7.20 7.90 -3.73
N PHE A 253 7.81 7.48 -2.63
CA PHE A 253 8.30 8.32 -1.54
C PHE A 253 9.72 7.90 -1.16
N SER A 254 10.63 8.86 -1.06
CA SER A 254 11.87 8.61 -0.33
C SER A 254 11.57 8.37 1.15
N SER A 255 12.52 7.79 1.88
CA SER A 255 12.39 7.61 3.34
C SER A 255 12.15 8.94 4.05
N LYS A 256 12.81 10.01 3.60
CA LYS A 256 12.66 11.35 4.18
C LYS A 256 11.26 11.90 3.96
N ALA A 257 10.78 11.87 2.74
CA ALA A 257 9.44 12.36 2.41
C ALA A 257 8.34 11.57 3.12
N PHE A 258 8.50 10.24 3.20
CA PHE A 258 7.55 9.41 3.92
C PHE A 258 7.52 9.71 5.43
N HIS A 259 8.69 9.90 6.06
CA HIS A 259 8.77 10.30 7.46
C HIS A 259 8.14 11.67 7.72
N SER A 260 8.42 12.67 6.87
CA SER A 260 7.80 13.99 6.96
C SER A 260 6.27 13.89 6.84
N PHE A 261 5.79 13.11 5.88
CA PHE A 261 4.36 12.90 5.67
C PHE A 261 3.67 12.22 6.87
N LEU A 262 4.34 11.24 7.52
CA LEU A 262 3.86 10.67 8.78
C LEU A 262 3.74 11.73 9.88
N SER A 263 4.71 12.62 9.99
CA SER A 263 4.74 13.67 11.02
C SER A 263 3.61 14.68 10.84
N GLU A 264 3.29 15.05 9.61
CA GLU A 264 2.20 15.99 9.30
C GLU A 264 0.81 15.42 9.52
N LEU A 265 0.60 14.12 9.22
CA LEU A 265 -0.67 13.46 9.49
C LEU A 265 -1.02 13.38 10.98
N LYS A 266 -0.06 13.62 11.86
CA LYS A 266 -0.24 13.68 13.31
C LYS A 266 -0.67 15.03 13.81
N SER A 267 -0.27 16.09 13.10
CA SER A 267 -0.62 17.44 13.52
C SER A 267 -2.13 17.58 13.65
N PRO A 268 -2.62 18.11 14.79
CA PRO A 268 -4.04 18.15 15.11
C PRO A 268 -4.84 19.01 14.14
#